data_01c05607ef7e57459a07ae07f6892729
#
_entry.id   01c05607ef7e57459a07ae07f6892729
#
_cell.length_a   1.000
_cell.length_b   1.000
_cell.length_c   1.000
_cell.angle_alpha   90.00
_cell.angle_beta   90.00
_cell.angle_gamma   90.00
#
_symmetry.space_group_name_H-M   'P 1'
#
loop_
_entity.id
_entity.type
_entity.pdbx_description
1 polymer ?
#
loop_
_entity_poly.entity_id
_entity_poly.type
_entity_poly.pdbx_seq_one_letter_code
_entity_poly.pdbx_strand_id
1 'polypeptide(L)'
;RGLLSQATVTRVTVTSARDRMRVYLESPRLLYWQSVQDTEHEIRRQIFGNASMDVKIIVKFQLSRQYTPRTLMQEYESSILSEIRDYNIFLYSILRQAECTFTADDEMTLTIEKNVIAEERLEELLQILEKIFCERCGMHFKVQTVFKEPVESKSHKNSELRIQQEVDAILQNAVLGNPEEPQNLPEENGQVEAAKAEEKTETAKKEKAKPEKKNDGKSE
;
A
#
# COMPACT_ATOMS: atom_id res chain seq x y z
N ARG A 1 -27.99 -1.98 -13.27
CA ARG A 1 -28.74 -2.38 -12.07
C ARG A 1 -27.75 -2.95 -11.08
N GLY A 2 -27.68 -2.28 -9.95
CA GLY A 2 -26.46 -2.15 -9.20
C GLY A 2 -26.05 -3.37 -8.37
N LEU A 3 -24.82 -3.30 -7.93
CA LEU A 3 -24.14 -4.14 -6.95
C LEU A 3 -25.03 -4.52 -5.76
N LEU A 4 -25.88 -3.60 -5.32
CA LEU A 4 -26.74 -3.74 -4.16
C LEU A 4 -28.03 -4.54 -4.42
N SER A 5 -28.33 -4.96 -5.64
CA SER A 5 -29.60 -5.66 -5.92
C SER A 5 -29.71 -7.03 -5.25
N GLN A 6 -28.61 -7.60 -4.76
CA GLN A 6 -28.55 -8.87 -4.08
C GLN A 6 -27.96 -8.79 -2.65
N ALA A 7 -27.53 -7.60 -2.24
CA ALA A 7 -27.02 -7.35 -0.90
C ALA A 7 -28.11 -6.73 -0.03
N THR A 8 -28.17 -7.15 1.22
CA THR A 8 -29.10 -6.61 2.22
C THR A 8 -28.36 -5.67 3.16
N VAL A 9 -28.88 -4.45 3.33
CA VAL A 9 -28.38 -3.51 4.34
C VAL A 9 -28.86 -3.98 5.72
N THR A 10 -27.94 -4.35 6.59
CA THR A 10 -28.27 -4.81 7.93
C THR A 10 -28.23 -3.69 8.96
N ARG A 11 -27.32 -2.75 8.79
CA ARG A 11 -27.13 -1.63 9.72
C ARG A 11 -26.46 -0.45 9.03
N VAL A 12 -26.82 0.74 9.45
CA VAL A 12 -26.13 1.98 9.11
C VAL A 12 -25.79 2.71 10.42
N THR A 13 -24.55 3.14 10.56
CA THR A 13 -24.10 3.93 11.71
C THR A 13 -23.47 5.21 11.25
N VAL A 14 -23.72 6.29 11.98
CA VAL A 14 -23.11 7.61 11.74
C VAL A 14 -22.55 8.09 13.08
N THR A 15 -21.36 8.66 13.05
CA THR A 15 -20.73 9.24 14.24
C THR A 15 -21.51 10.47 14.72
N SER A 16 -21.41 10.80 16.00
CA SER A 16 -22.04 12.01 16.55
C SER A 16 -21.54 13.30 15.90
N ALA A 17 -20.27 13.32 15.47
CA ALA A 17 -19.67 14.42 14.73
C ALA A 17 -20.14 14.51 13.26
N ARG A 18 -20.88 13.51 12.77
CA ARG A 18 -21.37 13.41 11.39
C ARG A 18 -20.25 13.49 10.34
N ASP A 19 -19.08 12.95 10.68
CA ASP A 19 -17.90 12.90 9.83
C ASP A 19 -17.68 11.50 9.20
N ARG A 20 -18.29 10.47 9.79
CA ARG A 20 -18.11 9.07 9.34
C ARG A 20 -19.44 8.33 9.29
N MET A 21 -19.65 7.61 8.18
CA MET A 21 -20.78 6.71 7.98
C MET A 21 -20.28 5.31 7.69
N ARG A 22 -20.82 4.32 8.37
CA ARG A 22 -20.55 2.90 8.13
C ARG A 22 -21.85 2.20 7.72
N VAL A 23 -21.84 1.56 6.56
CA VAL A 23 -22.95 0.80 6.00
C VAL A 23 -22.58 -0.67 6.06
N TYR A 24 -23.33 -1.46 6.81
CA TYR A 24 -23.10 -2.90 6.94
C TYR A 24 -24.02 -3.63 5.97
N LEU A 25 -23.42 -4.45 5.11
CA LEU A 25 -24.13 -5.25 4.10
C LEU A 25 -23.91 -6.73 4.36
N GLU A 26 -24.93 -7.51 4.09
CA GLU A 26 -24.83 -8.96 3.92
C GLU A 26 -25.11 -9.32 2.46
N SER A 27 -24.25 -10.17 1.88
CA SER A 27 -24.38 -10.59 0.50
C SER A 27 -24.17 -12.11 0.36
N PRO A 28 -25.06 -12.80 -0.37
CA PRO A 28 -24.88 -14.22 -0.68
C PRO A 28 -23.88 -14.46 -1.81
N ARG A 29 -23.33 -13.40 -2.40
CA ARG A 29 -22.35 -13.42 -3.50
C ARG A 29 -21.17 -12.54 -3.21
N LEU A 30 -20.04 -12.87 -3.82
CA LEU A 30 -18.85 -12.05 -3.77
C LEU A 30 -19.09 -10.70 -4.46
N LEU A 31 -18.73 -9.64 -3.79
CA LEU A 31 -18.75 -8.27 -4.31
C LEU A 31 -17.31 -7.80 -4.49
N TYR A 32 -16.95 -7.48 -5.72
CA TYR A 32 -15.58 -7.01 -6.01
C TYR A 32 -15.28 -5.70 -5.30
N TRP A 33 -14.10 -5.61 -4.75
CA TRP A 33 -13.63 -4.45 -3.96
C TRP A 33 -13.81 -3.13 -4.70
N GLN A 34 -13.42 -3.08 -5.97
CA GLN A 34 -13.58 -1.88 -6.79
C GLN A 34 -15.05 -1.41 -6.86
N SER A 35 -15.97 -2.35 -7.03
CA SER A 35 -17.39 -2.01 -7.09
C SER A 35 -17.93 -1.51 -5.75
N VAL A 36 -17.40 -2.00 -4.64
CA VAL A 36 -17.73 -1.49 -3.29
C VAL A 36 -17.23 -0.05 -3.15
N GLN A 37 -16.01 0.23 -3.54
CA GLN A 37 -15.45 1.58 -3.51
C GLN A 37 -16.19 2.56 -4.42
N ASP A 38 -16.53 2.15 -5.64
CA ASP A 38 -17.32 2.96 -6.56
C ASP A 38 -18.69 3.32 -5.93
N THR A 39 -19.29 2.36 -5.22
CA THR A 39 -20.55 2.60 -4.51
C THR A 39 -20.36 3.55 -3.32
N GLU A 40 -19.28 3.41 -2.53
CA GLU A 40 -18.94 4.35 -1.45
C GLU A 40 -18.77 5.78 -2.00
N HIS A 41 -18.06 5.89 -3.11
CA HIS A 41 -17.84 7.18 -3.78
C HIS A 41 -19.16 7.79 -4.27
N GLU A 42 -20.02 6.97 -4.88
CA GLU A 42 -21.30 7.43 -5.41
C GLU A 42 -22.27 7.84 -4.28
N ILE A 43 -22.33 7.11 -3.18
CA ILE A 43 -23.09 7.49 -1.98
C ILE A 43 -22.60 8.84 -1.45
N ARG A 44 -21.28 9.01 -1.36
CA ARG A 44 -20.70 10.28 -0.90
C ARG A 44 -21.10 11.42 -1.83
N ARG A 45 -20.98 11.22 -3.12
CA ARG A 45 -21.32 12.24 -4.12
C ARG A 45 -22.81 12.61 -4.14
N GLN A 46 -23.69 11.61 -4.11
CA GLN A 46 -25.14 11.84 -4.25
C GLN A 46 -25.81 12.34 -2.98
N ILE A 47 -25.39 11.81 -1.81
CA ILE A 47 -26.06 12.11 -0.56
C ILE A 47 -25.42 13.30 0.15
N PHE A 48 -24.11 13.38 0.13
CA PHE A 48 -23.38 14.38 0.90
C PHE A 48 -22.78 15.52 0.06
N GLY A 49 -22.69 15.36 -1.25
CA GLY A 49 -22.18 16.40 -2.15
C GLY A 49 -20.78 16.89 -1.74
N ASN A 50 -20.71 18.15 -1.30
CA ASN A 50 -19.47 18.79 -0.88
C ASN A 50 -19.14 18.59 0.62
N ALA A 51 -19.98 17.90 1.38
CA ALA A 51 -19.70 17.63 2.79
C ALA A 51 -18.58 16.60 2.95
N SER A 52 -17.66 16.84 3.87
CA SER A 52 -16.58 15.92 4.19
C SER A 52 -17.10 14.76 5.03
N MET A 53 -17.73 13.79 4.38
CA MET A 53 -18.23 12.56 5.01
C MET A 53 -17.40 11.37 4.54
N ASP A 54 -16.79 10.66 5.50
CA ASP A 54 -16.12 9.37 5.22
C ASP A 54 -17.17 8.26 5.21
N VAL A 55 -17.49 7.76 4.03
CA VAL A 55 -18.44 6.65 3.83
C VAL A 55 -17.65 5.37 3.60
N LYS A 56 -17.95 4.34 4.41
CA LYS A 56 -17.37 3.00 4.26
C LYS A 56 -18.46 1.93 4.27
N ILE A 57 -18.36 0.99 3.35
CA ILE A 57 -19.22 -0.17 3.24
C ILE A 57 -18.47 -1.38 3.79
N ILE A 58 -19.05 -2.02 4.79
CA ILE A 58 -18.53 -3.23 5.42
C ILE A 58 -19.40 -4.39 4.98
N VAL A 59 -18.82 -5.26 4.16
CA VAL A 59 -19.56 -6.40 3.61
C VAL A 59 -19.26 -7.66 4.43
N LYS A 60 -20.31 -8.39 4.79
CA LYS A 60 -20.23 -9.74 5.30
C LYS A 60 -20.83 -10.68 4.25
N PHE A 61 -20.11 -11.72 3.90
CA PHE A 61 -20.56 -12.68 2.91
C PHE A 61 -21.26 -13.87 3.57
N GLN A 62 -22.40 -14.26 3.02
CA GLN A 62 -23.11 -15.48 3.37
C GLN A 62 -23.00 -16.47 2.20
N LEU A 63 -21.77 -16.91 1.94
CA LEU A 63 -21.47 -17.76 0.80
C LEU A 63 -22.04 -19.18 0.99
N SER A 64 -22.34 -19.84 -0.12
CA SER A 64 -22.75 -21.25 -0.07
C SER A 64 -21.59 -22.13 0.42
N ARG A 65 -21.93 -23.33 0.94
CA ARG A 65 -20.94 -24.30 1.44
C ARG A 65 -19.98 -24.83 0.38
N GLN A 66 -20.19 -24.48 -0.89
CA GLN A 66 -19.31 -24.83 -1.99
C GLN A 66 -18.03 -23.97 -2.03
N TYR A 67 -18.09 -22.78 -1.42
CA TYR A 67 -16.93 -21.94 -1.32
C TYR A 67 -16.00 -22.43 -0.22
N THR A 68 -14.78 -22.72 -0.60
CA THR A 68 -13.67 -23.02 0.30
C THR A 68 -12.64 -21.89 0.21
N PRO A 69 -11.73 -21.73 1.17
CA PRO A 69 -10.64 -20.76 1.07
C PRO A 69 -9.85 -20.88 -0.24
N ARG A 70 -9.61 -22.10 -0.73
CA ARG A 70 -8.97 -22.34 -2.02
C ARG A 70 -9.75 -21.75 -3.18
N THR A 71 -11.05 -22.05 -3.29
CA THR A 71 -11.90 -21.52 -4.37
C THR A 71 -12.08 -20.01 -4.25
N LEU A 72 -12.20 -19.50 -3.03
CA LEU A 72 -12.28 -18.07 -2.78
C LEU A 72 -11.02 -17.36 -3.26
N MET A 73 -9.84 -17.89 -2.95
CA MET A 73 -8.58 -17.30 -3.41
C MET A 73 -8.48 -17.32 -4.94
N GLN A 74 -8.90 -18.39 -5.59
CA GLN A 74 -8.89 -18.48 -7.05
C GLN A 74 -9.81 -17.47 -7.75
N GLU A 75 -11.01 -17.26 -7.21
CA GLU A 75 -12.03 -16.41 -7.85
C GLU A 75 -11.92 -14.95 -7.41
N TYR A 76 -11.40 -14.69 -6.22
CA TYR A 76 -11.49 -13.38 -5.58
C TYR A 76 -10.13 -12.75 -5.26
N GLU A 77 -9.01 -13.38 -5.67
CA GLU A 77 -7.64 -12.92 -5.43
C GLU A 77 -7.43 -11.45 -5.82
N SER A 78 -7.88 -11.07 -7.02
CA SER A 78 -7.72 -9.71 -7.52
C SER A 78 -8.38 -8.66 -6.62
N SER A 79 -9.50 -9.02 -6.00
CA SER A 79 -10.23 -8.16 -5.09
C SER A 79 -9.52 -8.06 -3.74
N ILE A 80 -9.03 -9.18 -3.21
CA ILE A 80 -8.22 -9.23 -1.99
C ILE A 80 -6.95 -8.37 -2.16
N LEU A 81 -6.24 -8.55 -3.27
CA LEU A 81 -5.05 -7.76 -3.58
C LEU A 81 -5.36 -6.27 -3.69
N SER A 82 -6.47 -5.89 -4.31
CA SER A 82 -6.88 -4.48 -4.41
C SER A 82 -7.21 -3.89 -3.05
N GLU A 83 -7.91 -4.62 -2.19
CA GLU A 83 -8.24 -4.20 -0.84
C GLU A 83 -6.99 -4.00 0.01
N ILE A 84 -6.06 -4.98 -0.02
CA ILE A 84 -4.81 -4.90 0.72
C ILE A 84 -3.93 -3.75 0.21
N ARG A 85 -3.91 -3.49 -1.12
CA ARG A 85 -3.19 -2.36 -1.69
C ARG A 85 -3.68 -1.02 -1.16
N ASP A 86 -5.00 -0.86 -1.06
CA ASP A 86 -5.61 0.38 -0.55
C ASP A 86 -5.40 0.55 0.96
N TYR A 87 -5.22 -0.56 1.67
CA TYR A 87 -4.89 -0.54 3.09
C TYR A 87 -3.39 -0.24 3.31
N ASN A 88 -2.49 -1.01 2.65
CA ASN A 88 -1.05 -0.88 2.80
C ASN A 88 -0.31 -1.46 1.58
N ILE A 89 0.43 -0.60 0.87
CA ILE A 89 1.17 -0.97 -0.33
C ILE A 89 2.28 -2.02 -0.08
N PHE A 90 2.88 -2.04 1.11
CA PHE A 90 3.90 -3.01 1.45
C PHE A 90 3.31 -4.41 1.61
N LEU A 91 2.16 -4.53 2.27
CA LEU A 91 1.44 -5.80 2.41
C LEU A 91 0.98 -6.33 1.05
N TYR A 92 0.51 -5.43 0.18
CA TYR A 92 0.18 -5.77 -1.19
C TYR A 92 1.39 -6.33 -1.94
N SER A 93 2.56 -5.69 -1.82
CA SER A 93 3.78 -6.16 -2.48
C SER A 93 4.20 -7.54 -1.98
N ILE A 94 4.11 -7.78 -0.68
CA ILE A 94 4.43 -9.09 -0.07
C ILE A 94 3.49 -10.16 -0.61
N LEU A 95 2.17 -9.95 -0.53
CA LEU A 95 1.19 -10.95 -0.97
C LEU A 95 1.26 -11.21 -2.47
N ARG A 96 1.46 -10.18 -3.28
CA ARG A 96 1.56 -10.30 -4.74
C ARG A 96 2.78 -11.11 -5.19
N GLN A 97 3.88 -11.04 -4.43
CA GLN A 97 5.12 -11.77 -4.74
C GLN A 97 5.14 -13.15 -4.08
N ALA A 98 4.28 -13.38 -3.10
CA ALA A 98 4.18 -14.66 -2.43
C ALA A 98 3.60 -15.73 -3.35
N GLU A 99 4.13 -16.94 -3.23
CA GLU A 99 3.55 -18.12 -3.85
C GLU A 99 2.52 -18.73 -2.90
N CYS A 100 1.25 -18.72 -3.33
CA CYS A 100 0.14 -19.26 -2.56
C CYS A 100 -0.16 -20.68 -3.01
N THR A 101 0.06 -21.65 -2.15
CA THR A 101 -0.26 -23.05 -2.40
C THR A 101 -1.25 -23.57 -1.35
N PHE A 102 -2.08 -24.53 -1.71
CA PHE A 102 -3.08 -25.10 -0.81
C PHE A 102 -2.80 -26.58 -0.61
N THR A 103 -2.53 -26.97 0.64
CA THR A 103 -2.35 -28.37 1.05
C THR A 103 -3.70 -29.06 1.20
N ALA A 104 -4.67 -28.34 1.80
CA ALA A 104 -6.07 -28.71 1.90
C ALA A 104 -6.95 -27.53 1.44
N ASP A 105 -8.27 -27.72 1.39
CA ASP A 105 -9.18 -26.66 0.93
C ASP A 105 -9.26 -25.46 1.89
N ASP A 106 -8.91 -25.66 3.15
CA ASP A 106 -8.91 -24.68 4.24
C ASP A 106 -7.50 -24.33 4.75
N GLU A 107 -6.44 -24.93 4.16
CA GLU A 107 -5.07 -24.72 4.59
C GLU A 107 -4.20 -24.19 3.45
N MET A 108 -3.75 -22.96 3.61
CA MET A 108 -2.89 -22.25 2.65
C MET A 108 -1.46 -22.17 3.18
N THR A 109 -0.50 -22.46 2.30
CA THR A 109 0.90 -22.20 2.53
C THR A 109 1.33 -20.98 1.71
N LEU A 110 1.83 -19.97 2.38
CA LEU A 110 2.40 -18.76 1.82
C LEU A 110 3.91 -18.88 1.79
N THR A 111 4.49 -19.01 0.59
CA THR A 111 5.95 -18.96 0.40
C THR A 111 6.35 -17.54 0.05
N ILE A 112 7.11 -16.89 0.93
CA ILE A 112 7.46 -15.48 0.85
C ILE A 112 8.98 -15.35 0.71
N GLU A 113 9.44 -14.48 -0.18
CA GLU A 113 10.87 -14.17 -0.27
C GLU A 113 11.32 -13.42 0.99
N LYS A 114 12.39 -13.93 1.61
CA LYS A 114 12.90 -13.39 2.87
C LYS A 114 13.48 -12.00 2.66
N ASN A 115 12.87 -11.00 3.30
CA ASN A 115 13.38 -9.65 3.41
C ASN A 115 12.87 -8.99 4.70
N VAL A 116 13.54 -7.93 5.14
CA VAL A 116 13.24 -7.23 6.39
C VAL A 116 11.78 -6.77 6.46
N ILE A 117 11.25 -6.22 5.38
CA ILE A 117 9.87 -5.72 5.34
C ILE A 117 8.87 -6.88 5.47
N ALA A 118 9.15 -8.01 4.82
CA ALA A 118 8.29 -9.19 4.91
C ALA A 118 8.29 -9.77 6.33
N GLU A 119 9.46 -9.85 6.97
CA GLU A 119 9.55 -10.34 8.36
C GLU A 119 8.80 -9.44 9.35
N GLU A 120 8.94 -8.12 9.24
CA GLU A 120 8.27 -7.17 10.12
C GLU A 120 6.75 -7.08 9.92
N ARG A 121 6.27 -7.28 8.69
CA ARG A 121 4.87 -7.06 8.32
C ARG A 121 4.06 -8.34 8.13
N LEU A 122 4.69 -9.49 8.26
CA LEU A 122 4.02 -10.78 8.06
C LEU A 122 2.80 -10.97 8.96
N GLU A 123 2.95 -10.68 10.24
CA GLU A 123 1.87 -10.85 11.22
C GLU A 123 0.66 -9.98 10.87
N GLU A 124 0.88 -8.72 10.46
CA GLU A 124 -0.18 -7.82 10.01
C GLU A 124 -0.91 -8.38 8.78
N LEU A 125 -0.15 -8.93 7.81
CA LEU A 125 -0.72 -9.57 6.62
C LEU A 125 -1.60 -10.77 6.99
N LEU A 126 -1.12 -11.64 7.88
CA LEU A 126 -1.87 -12.83 8.32
C LEU A 126 -3.17 -12.44 9.02
N GLN A 127 -3.14 -11.44 9.91
CA GLN A 127 -4.33 -10.92 10.58
C GLN A 127 -5.38 -10.38 9.59
N ILE A 128 -4.94 -9.71 8.53
CA ILE A 128 -5.86 -9.22 7.49
C ILE A 128 -6.47 -10.37 6.71
N LEU A 129 -5.68 -11.36 6.31
CA LEU A 129 -6.19 -12.55 5.63
C LEU A 129 -7.19 -13.31 6.51
N GLU A 130 -6.87 -13.50 7.79
CA GLU A 130 -7.79 -14.12 8.74
C GLU A 130 -9.12 -13.36 8.84
N LYS A 131 -9.09 -12.05 8.94
CA LYS A 131 -10.31 -11.22 8.94
C LYS A 131 -11.13 -11.39 7.66
N ILE A 132 -10.48 -11.45 6.51
CA ILE A 132 -11.18 -11.64 5.24
C ILE A 132 -11.84 -13.02 5.18
N PHE A 133 -11.10 -14.08 5.47
CA PHE A 133 -11.60 -15.44 5.31
C PHE A 133 -12.53 -15.86 6.47
N CYS A 134 -12.14 -15.61 7.73
CA CYS A 134 -12.89 -16.06 8.88
C CYS A 134 -14.03 -15.11 9.25
N GLU A 135 -13.77 -13.82 9.41
CA GLU A 135 -14.79 -12.89 9.91
C GLU A 135 -15.76 -12.45 8.81
N ARG A 136 -15.24 -12.13 7.61
CA ARG A 136 -16.07 -11.63 6.51
C ARG A 136 -16.78 -12.76 5.75
N CYS A 137 -16.06 -13.85 5.46
CA CYS A 137 -16.59 -14.97 4.69
C CYS A 137 -17.12 -16.12 5.55
N GLY A 138 -16.85 -16.14 6.86
CA GLY A 138 -17.29 -17.16 7.79
C GLY A 138 -16.69 -18.55 7.52
N MET A 139 -15.50 -18.60 6.93
CA MET A 139 -14.79 -19.82 6.58
C MET A 139 -13.76 -20.19 7.64
N HIS A 140 -13.52 -21.49 7.82
CA HIS A 140 -12.34 -21.93 8.57
C HIS A 140 -11.12 -21.78 7.67
N PHE A 141 -10.07 -21.12 8.16
CA PHE A 141 -8.88 -20.83 7.38
C PHE A 141 -7.62 -20.93 8.23
N LYS A 142 -6.64 -21.65 7.72
CA LYS A 142 -5.31 -21.78 8.32
C LYS A 142 -4.26 -21.32 7.32
N VAL A 143 -3.31 -20.55 7.79
CA VAL A 143 -2.17 -20.10 6.98
C VAL A 143 -0.88 -20.59 7.60
N GLN A 144 -0.07 -21.27 6.81
CA GLN A 144 1.32 -21.58 7.13
C GLN A 144 2.22 -20.66 6.29
N THR A 145 3.34 -20.24 6.83
CA THR A 145 4.28 -19.37 6.15
C THR A 145 5.64 -20.03 6.03
N VAL A 146 6.24 -19.94 4.87
CA VAL A 146 7.58 -20.44 4.57
C VAL A 146 8.38 -19.30 3.96
N PHE A 147 9.54 -19.00 4.53
CA PHE A 147 10.47 -18.06 3.92
C PHE A 147 11.39 -18.77 2.94
N LYS A 148 11.49 -18.23 1.74
CA LYS A 148 12.43 -18.63 0.71
C LYS A 148 13.59 -17.63 0.68
N GLU A 149 14.81 -18.13 0.64
CA GLU A 149 15.99 -17.28 0.44
C GLU A 149 15.83 -16.47 -0.85
N PRO A 150 16.18 -15.17 -0.82
CA PRO A 150 16.09 -14.32 -2.00
C PRO A 150 16.95 -14.92 -3.12
N VAL A 151 16.39 -15.03 -4.30
CA VAL A 151 17.17 -15.42 -5.49
C VAL A 151 18.10 -14.25 -5.79
N GLU A 152 19.37 -14.41 -5.44
CA GLU A 152 20.40 -13.42 -5.74
C GLU A 152 20.34 -13.05 -7.22
N SER A 153 19.95 -11.81 -7.49
CA SER A 153 19.91 -11.34 -8.88
C SER A 153 21.33 -11.37 -9.45
N LYS A 154 21.48 -11.75 -10.71
CA LYS A 154 22.79 -11.74 -11.41
C LYS A 154 23.50 -10.39 -11.32
N SER A 155 22.75 -9.31 -11.14
CA SER A 155 23.24 -7.95 -10.93
C SER A 155 23.95 -7.79 -9.58
N HIS A 156 23.44 -8.42 -8.51
CA HIS A 156 24.08 -8.36 -7.19
C HIS A 156 25.42 -9.12 -7.16
N LYS A 157 25.43 -10.33 -7.77
CA LYS A 157 26.66 -11.12 -7.90
C LYS A 157 27.74 -10.42 -8.73
N ASN A 158 27.34 -9.73 -9.79
CA ASN A 158 28.28 -8.95 -10.60
C ASN A 158 28.83 -7.73 -9.85
N SER A 159 28.02 -7.08 -9.00
CA SER A 159 28.50 -5.96 -8.18
C SER A 159 29.45 -6.43 -7.08
N GLU A 160 29.15 -7.53 -6.41
CA GLU A 160 30.04 -8.13 -5.40
C GLU A 160 31.35 -8.60 -6.00
N LEU A 161 31.31 -9.25 -7.16
CA LEU A 161 32.53 -9.66 -7.88
C LEU A 161 33.40 -8.46 -8.29
N ARG A 162 32.80 -7.35 -8.74
CA ARG A 162 33.55 -6.13 -9.06
C ARG A 162 34.19 -5.53 -7.81
N ILE A 163 33.44 -5.39 -6.71
CA ILE A 163 33.97 -4.88 -5.46
C ILE A 163 35.12 -5.76 -4.95
N GLN A 164 34.96 -7.08 -5.03
CA GLN A 164 35.99 -8.03 -4.61
C GLN A 164 37.26 -7.90 -5.46
N GLN A 165 37.12 -7.77 -6.78
CA GLN A 165 38.24 -7.54 -7.70
C GLN A 165 38.92 -6.17 -7.43
N GLU A 166 38.20 -5.11 -7.15
CA GLU A 166 38.76 -3.82 -6.79
C GLU A 166 39.51 -3.87 -5.46
N VAL A 167 38.96 -4.55 -4.46
CA VAL A 167 39.63 -4.76 -3.15
C VAL A 167 40.91 -5.57 -3.31
N ASP A 168 40.86 -6.67 -4.07
CA ASP A 168 42.04 -7.50 -4.35
C ASP A 168 43.14 -6.74 -5.12
N ALA A 169 42.77 -5.89 -6.07
CA ALA A 169 43.69 -5.02 -6.79
C ALA A 169 44.34 -3.97 -5.89
N ILE A 170 43.59 -3.36 -4.97
CA ILE A 170 44.10 -2.41 -3.97
C ILE A 170 45.07 -3.11 -3.02
N LEU A 171 44.72 -4.32 -2.55
CA LEU A 171 45.59 -5.10 -1.65
C LEU A 171 46.87 -5.55 -2.33
N GLN A 172 46.83 -5.97 -3.59
CA GLN A 172 48.00 -6.32 -4.36
C GLN A 172 48.93 -5.12 -4.57
N ASN A 173 48.39 -3.95 -4.89
CA ASN A 173 49.16 -2.72 -5.02
C ASN A 173 49.78 -2.25 -3.71
N ALA A 174 49.08 -2.45 -2.58
CA ALA A 174 49.57 -2.12 -1.25
C ALA A 174 50.70 -3.08 -0.80
N VAL A 175 50.65 -4.34 -1.18
CA VAL A 175 51.70 -5.37 -0.86
C VAL A 175 52.95 -5.20 -1.69
N LEU A 176 52.85 -4.68 -2.94
CA LEU A 176 53.98 -4.49 -3.82
C LEU A 176 54.81 -3.20 -3.59
N GLY A 177 54.43 -2.38 -2.60
CA GLY A 177 55.27 -1.31 -2.04
C GLY A 177 55.89 -0.35 -3.05
N ASN A 178 55.10 0.27 -3.91
CA ASN A 178 55.56 1.38 -4.69
C ASN A 178 54.74 2.64 -4.36
N PRO A 179 55.32 3.69 -3.72
CA PRO A 179 54.64 4.94 -3.50
C PRO A 179 54.71 5.75 -4.78
N GLU A 180 53.87 5.51 -5.74
CA GLU A 180 53.65 6.45 -6.85
C GLU A 180 52.40 7.28 -6.55
N GLU A 181 52.61 8.59 -6.62
CA GLU A 181 51.66 9.66 -6.41
C GLU A 181 50.36 9.48 -7.23
N PRO A 182 49.25 10.03 -6.77
CA PRO A 182 48.00 9.94 -7.50
C PRO A 182 48.04 10.82 -8.74
N GLN A 183 48.31 10.23 -9.90
CA GLN A 183 48.10 10.86 -11.18
C GLN A 183 46.66 10.64 -11.65
N ASN A 184 45.96 11.76 -11.71
CA ASN A 184 44.84 12.12 -12.59
C ASN A 184 43.88 10.99 -13.00
N LEU A 185 42.74 11.01 -12.38
CA LEU A 185 41.51 10.44 -12.92
C LEU A 185 41.11 11.19 -14.21
N PRO A 186 40.82 10.49 -15.30
CA PRO A 186 40.16 11.13 -16.45
C PRO A 186 38.70 11.42 -16.07
N GLU A 187 38.32 12.67 -16.22
CA GLU A 187 36.94 13.10 -16.20
C GLU A 187 36.16 12.42 -17.35
N GLU A 188 35.36 11.48 -17.05
CA GLU A 188 34.39 10.95 -17.99
C GLU A 188 33.06 11.67 -17.78
N ASN A 189 32.76 12.56 -18.74
CA ASN A 189 31.52 13.27 -18.92
C ASN A 189 30.34 12.29 -18.94
N GLY A 190 29.63 12.19 -17.84
CA GLY A 190 28.30 11.63 -17.78
C GLY A 190 27.33 12.71 -17.33
N GLN A 191 26.66 13.32 -18.30
CA GLN A 191 25.54 14.23 -18.05
C GLN A 191 24.46 13.50 -17.27
N VAL A 192 24.31 13.85 -16.01
CA VAL A 192 23.10 13.57 -15.26
C VAL A 192 22.45 14.91 -14.97
N GLU A 193 21.40 15.20 -15.68
CA GLU A 193 20.50 16.32 -15.43
C GLU A 193 19.91 16.19 -14.04
N ALA A 194 20.49 16.88 -13.08
CA ALA A 194 19.91 17.06 -11.76
C ALA A 194 18.99 18.28 -11.81
N ALA A 195 17.70 18.06 -11.76
CA ALA A 195 16.72 19.09 -11.52
C ALA A 195 16.97 19.69 -10.13
N LYS A 196 17.50 20.88 -10.13
CA LYS A 196 17.80 21.69 -8.95
C LYS A 196 16.52 22.38 -8.49
N ALA A 197 15.95 21.95 -7.39
CA ALA A 197 14.95 22.70 -6.66
C ALA A 197 15.65 23.91 -6.03
N GLU A 198 15.36 25.10 -6.51
CA GLU A 198 15.76 26.35 -5.90
C GLU A 198 14.80 26.67 -4.74
N GLU A 199 15.31 26.50 -3.55
CA GLU A 199 14.80 27.11 -2.33
C GLU A 199 15.28 28.55 -2.30
N LYS A 200 14.41 29.52 -2.54
CA LYS A 200 14.66 30.92 -2.25
C LYS A 200 13.85 31.38 -1.05
N THR A 201 14.53 31.41 0.06
CA THR A 201 14.22 32.26 1.21
C THR A 201 14.29 33.73 0.78
N GLU A 202 13.18 34.43 0.93
CA GLU A 202 13.21 35.90 0.92
C GLU A 202 12.54 36.42 2.20
N THR A 203 13.38 36.76 3.13
CA THR A 203 13.08 37.54 4.33
C THR A 203 13.15 39.01 4.02
N ALA A 204 12.14 39.72 4.51
CA ALA A 204 12.17 41.11 4.98
C ALA A 204 12.22 42.25 3.95
N LYS A 205 11.16 43.01 3.99
CA LYS A 205 11.13 44.48 4.29
C LYS A 205 9.69 44.95 4.25
N LYS A 206 9.14 45.32 5.44
CA LYS A 206 8.97 46.67 5.95
C LYS A 206 8.40 47.62 4.90
N GLU A 207 7.34 48.28 5.09
CA GLU A 207 6.99 49.27 6.07
C GLU A 207 5.78 50.08 5.57
N LYS A 208 4.86 50.38 6.50
CA LYS A 208 4.01 51.56 6.56
C LYS A 208 3.16 52.00 5.37
N ALA A 209 1.86 51.97 5.61
CA ALA A 209 1.08 53.21 5.69
C ALA A 209 -0.39 52.94 6.07
N LYS A 210 -0.74 53.32 7.29
CA LYS A 210 -2.03 53.87 7.63
C LYS A 210 -1.99 55.36 7.29
N PRO A 211 -3.03 56.03 6.89
CA PRO A 211 -4.05 56.48 7.83
C PRO A 211 -5.50 56.57 7.26
N GLU A 212 -6.40 56.38 8.17
CA GLU A 212 -7.38 57.36 8.71
C GLU A 212 -8.48 57.92 7.79
N LYS A 213 -9.64 57.75 8.37
CA LYS A 213 -10.78 58.68 8.51
C LYS A 213 -11.90 58.63 7.48
N LYS A 214 -12.98 58.42 8.06
CA LYS A 214 -14.19 59.21 8.48
C LYS A 214 -15.34 58.86 7.55
N ASN A 215 -16.37 58.46 8.10
CA ASN A 215 -17.46 59.17 8.85
C ASN A 215 -18.76 59.23 8.04
N ASP A 216 -19.79 58.95 8.73
CA ASP A 216 -21.17 59.42 8.53
C ASP A 216 -21.96 58.79 7.35
N GLY A 217 -23.10 58.32 7.57
CA GLY A 217 -24.22 58.61 8.39
C GLY A 217 -25.47 57.98 7.82
N LYS A 218 -26.27 57.53 8.75
CA LYS A 218 -27.70 57.80 8.90
C LYS A 218 -28.70 57.49 7.78
N SER A 219 -29.66 56.72 8.21
CA SER A 219 -31.11 56.84 7.94
C SER A 219 -31.58 56.36 6.57
N GLU A 220 -32.46 55.45 6.47
CA GLU A 220 -33.80 55.23 7.00
C GLU A 220 -34.14 53.77 7.00
#